data_04bafb3d0908d5c06115596b7865fa43
#
_entry.id   04bafb3d0908d5c06115596b7865fa43
#
_cell.length_a   1.000
_cell.length_b   1.000
_cell.length_c   1.000
_cell.angle_alpha   90.00
_cell.angle_beta   90.00
_cell.angle_gamma   90.00
#
_symmetry.space_group_name_H-M   'P 1'
#
loop_
_entity.id
_entity.type
_entity.pdbx_description
1 polymer ?
#
loop_
_entity_poly.entity_id
_entity_poly.type
_entity_poly.pdbx_seq_one_letter_code
_entity_poly.pdbx_strand_id
1 'polypeptide(L)'
;MRGVWMAALALAGGLGMASGAAARDLLGVACTDPAPARCVGDACMTSGDLANLGNATDPKTGRKFFLDYPCDLKPGEKLVFILNIHGAGSIGNWQRHYFPAIDDKDRYRLVVATPTAATSRAFAPGMPAVRMWVADADDAHLQNITQMVIDAVGPANIKAFWLAGHSQGGMTSNRIVCTPFFAAKVDGFLSLSGGRLGGSHMNPRFGPPKADGSPPDPRPFPITTQPLPACEISHIYETGEHEVTDLQTTSAWAEKLGCGPRVREADVVDTRPGYVWDYQRQGYNVWGMKARPGTAEVFVYPGCRDHRLVADVERLDKGHTEGLEPKVTETLVRMMVSAPGGKIAHGG
;
A
#
# COMPACT_ATOMS: atom_id res chain seq x y z
N MET A 1 18.23 80.64 -33.36
CA MET A 1 18.31 79.88 -32.12
C MET A 1 17.11 78.93 -32.05
N ARG A 2 17.33 77.65 -32.32
CA ARG A 2 16.27 76.63 -32.35
C ARG A 2 16.53 75.71 -31.17
N GLY A 3 15.62 75.73 -30.17
CA GLY A 3 15.64 74.81 -29.05
C GLY A 3 15.08 73.45 -29.40
N VAL A 4 15.82 72.37 -29.08
CA VAL A 4 15.42 70.96 -29.26
C VAL A 4 14.89 70.50 -27.91
N TRP A 5 13.67 70.06 -27.89
CA TRP A 5 13.05 69.36 -26.74
C TRP A 5 13.32 67.89 -26.87
N MET A 6 14.01 67.27 -25.89
CA MET A 6 14.13 65.83 -25.73
C MET A 6 12.97 65.35 -24.85
N ALA A 7 12.16 64.49 -25.40
CA ALA A 7 11.13 63.76 -24.63
C ALA A 7 11.76 62.45 -24.05
N ALA A 8 11.76 62.33 -22.73
CA ALA A 8 12.17 61.13 -22.02
C ALA A 8 10.97 60.14 -21.95
N LEU A 9 11.07 58.99 -22.61
CA LEU A 9 10.15 57.86 -22.43
C LEU A 9 10.54 57.10 -21.14
N ALA A 10 9.68 57.13 -20.14
CA ALA A 10 9.76 56.27 -18.96
C ALA A 10 9.15 54.90 -19.29
N LEU A 11 9.97 53.85 -19.43
CA LEU A 11 9.53 52.48 -19.45
C LEU A 11 9.14 52.04 -18.02
N ALA A 12 7.89 51.97 -17.72
CA ALA A 12 7.39 51.30 -16.52
C ALA A 12 7.47 49.76 -16.73
N GLY A 13 8.56 49.14 -16.25
CA GLY A 13 8.69 47.69 -16.16
C GLY A 13 7.78 47.16 -15.06
N GLY A 14 6.64 46.61 -15.45
CA GLY A 14 5.76 45.84 -14.54
C GLY A 14 6.47 44.54 -14.14
N LEU A 15 7.02 44.47 -12.94
CA LEU A 15 7.39 43.22 -12.29
C LEU A 15 6.08 42.47 -11.96
N GLY A 16 5.68 41.58 -12.86
CA GLY A 16 4.69 40.55 -12.59
C GLY A 16 5.20 39.66 -11.48
N MET A 17 4.76 39.88 -10.25
CA MET A 17 4.91 38.88 -9.20
C MET A 17 4.09 37.67 -9.61
N ALA A 18 4.77 36.60 -10.07
CA ALA A 18 4.19 35.29 -10.12
C ALA A 18 3.83 34.92 -8.68
N SER A 19 2.56 35.04 -8.31
CA SER A 19 2.04 34.49 -7.08
C SER A 19 2.21 32.99 -7.17
N GLY A 20 3.30 32.44 -6.62
CA GLY A 20 3.44 31.02 -6.38
C GLY A 20 2.20 30.58 -5.59
N ALA A 21 1.36 29.73 -6.19
CA ALA A 21 0.29 29.12 -5.46
C ALA A 21 0.91 28.41 -4.25
N ALA A 22 0.58 28.86 -3.04
CA ALA A 22 1.03 28.21 -1.82
C ALA A 22 0.65 26.72 -1.90
N ALA A 23 1.61 25.83 -1.64
CA ALA A 23 1.35 24.40 -1.59
C ALA A 23 0.17 24.17 -0.66
N ARG A 24 -0.84 23.42 -1.12
CA ARG A 24 -2.05 23.15 -0.36
C ARG A 24 -1.76 22.06 0.68
N ASP A 25 -1.72 22.42 1.95
CA ASP A 25 -1.61 21.46 3.03
C ASP A 25 -2.89 20.63 3.12
N LEU A 26 -2.75 19.29 3.06
CA LEU A 26 -3.86 18.37 3.30
C LEU A 26 -3.96 18.08 4.81
N LEU A 27 -5.14 18.30 5.39
CA LEU A 27 -5.41 18.05 6.82
C LEU A 27 -4.47 18.79 7.79
N GLY A 28 -3.91 19.94 7.38
CA GLY A 28 -2.93 20.68 8.18
C GLY A 28 -1.56 19.99 8.27
N VAL A 29 -1.29 19.02 7.41
CA VAL A 29 -0.02 18.31 7.32
C VAL A 29 0.79 18.91 6.19
N ALA A 30 1.99 19.40 6.49
CA ALA A 30 2.94 19.79 5.46
C ALA A 30 3.43 18.57 4.68
N CYS A 31 3.47 18.67 3.35
CA CYS A 31 4.06 17.64 2.52
C CYS A 31 5.57 17.54 2.78
N THR A 32 6.13 16.35 2.57
CA THR A 32 7.58 16.12 2.68
C THR A 32 8.18 15.89 1.29
N ASP A 33 9.10 16.78 0.91
CA ASP A 33 9.87 16.67 -0.33
C ASP A 33 11.36 16.91 -0.02
N PRO A 34 12.26 15.97 -0.25
CA PRO A 34 12.02 14.61 -0.76
C PRO A 34 11.16 13.74 0.16
N ALA A 35 10.73 12.56 -0.31
CA ALA A 35 10.06 11.57 0.52
C ALA A 35 10.87 11.31 1.81
N PRO A 36 10.19 11.02 2.95
CA PRO A 36 10.87 10.88 4.23
C PRO A 36 12.04 9.90 4.17
N ALA A 37 13.09 10.21 4.92
CA ALA A 37 14.23 9.31 5.07
C ALA A 37 13.75 7.93 5.53
N ARG A 38 14.35 6.91 4.96
CA ARG A 38 13.95 5.54 5.19
C ARG A 38 14.54 5.00 6.47
N CYS A 39 13.75 4.21 7.13
CA CYS A 39 14.21 3.41 8.24
C CYS A 39 14.60 2.01 7.75
N VAL A 40 15.51 1.38 8.46
CA VAL A 40 16.04 0.06 8.13
C VAL A 40 15.92 -0.82 9.36
N GLY A 41 15.32 -2.01 9.20
CA GLY A 41 15.16 -2.96 10.28
C GLY A 41 14.43 -2.38 11.49
N ASP A 42 15.00 -2.54 12.67
CA ASP A 42 14.41 -2.09 13.93
C ASP A 42 14.24 -0.59 14.06
N ALA A 43 14.97 0.21 13.30
CA ALA A 43 14.83 1.67 13.34
C ALA A 43 13.39 2.12 13.03
N CYS A 44 12.65 1.32 12.23
CA CYS A 44 11.24 1.55 11.95
C CYS A 44 10.30 1.24 13.11
N MET A 45 10.76 0.49 14.08
CA MET A 45 9.99 -0.06 15.21
C MET A 45 10.43 0.50 16.55
N THR A 46 11.35 1.48 16.58
CA THR A 46 11.87 2.04 17.82
C THR A 46 10.78 2.77 18.63
N SER A 47 11.04 2.95 19.91
CA SER A 47 10.14 3.70 20.81
C SER A 47 9.88 5.14 20.38
N GLY A 48 10.84 5.77 19.69
CA GLY A 48 10.66 7.09 19.10
C GLY A 48 9.56 7.11 18.03
N ASP A 49 9.55 6.12 17.15
CA ASP A 49 8.51 5.97 16.13
C ASP A 49 7.15 5.64 16.76
N LEU A 50 7.15 4.82 17.80
CA LEU A 50 5.93 4.51 18.56
C LEU A 50 5.35 5.73 19.28
N ALA A 51 6.18 6.66 19.75
CA ALA A 51 5.75 7.90 20.36
C ALA A 51 5.14 8.88 19.34
N ASN A 52 5.58 8.81 18.08
CA ASN A 52 5.07 9.62 16.97
C ASN A 52 4.54 8.73 15.84
N LEU A 53 3.38 8.12 16.04
CA LEU A 53 2.76 7.17 15.12
C LEU A 53 2.13 7.81 13.86
N GLY A 54 2.44 9.06 13.56
CA GLY A 54 1.95 9.75 12.37
C GLY A 54 2.10 11.27 12.44
N ASN A 55 1.90 11.91 11.29
CA ASN A 55 1.92 13.35 11.08
C ASN A 55 0.50 13.97 10.99
N ALA A 56 -0.53 13.14 10.90
CA ALA A 56 -1.94 13.53 10.93
C ALA A 56 -2.66 12.87 12.12
N THR A 57 -3.82 13.40 12.51
CA THR A 57 -4.61 12.89 13.63
C THR A 57 -6.07 12.74 13.22
N ASP A 58 -6.66 11.59 13.51
CA ASP A 58 -8.11 11.39 13.47
C ASP A 58 -8.74 12.06 14.71
N PRO A 59 -9.49 13.15 14.55
CA PRO A 59 -10.03 13.90 15.69
C PRO A 59 -11.09 13.15 16.49
N LYS A 60 -11.71 12.12 15.89
CA LYS A 60 -12.75 11.33 16.59
C LYS A 60 -12.16 10.30 17.53
N THR A 61 -10.99 9.76 17.21
CA THR A 61 -10.34 8.73 18.03
C THR A 61 -9.09 9.23 18.75
N GLY A 62 -8.57 10.41 18.39
CA GLY A 62 -7.29 10.96 18.86
C GLY A 62 -6.07 10.21 18.32
N ARG A 63 -6.26 9.23 17.43
CA ARG A 63 -5.19 8.38 16.91
C ARG A 63 -4.48 9.04 15.75
N LYS A 64 -3.17 8.81 15.66
CA LYS A 64 -2.34 9.31 14.58
C LYS A 64 -2.23 8.33 13.42
N PHE A 65 -1.95 8.87 12.24
CA PHE A 65 -1.60 8.14 11.03
C PHE A 65 -0.61 8.97 10.20
N PHE A 66 0.15 8.32 9.34
CA PHE A 66 0.96 9.04 8.37
C PHE A 66 0.11 9.41 7.15
N LEU A 67 0.29 10.63 6.68
CA LEU A 67 -0.29 11.13 5.44
C LEU A 67 0.83 11.66 4.54
N ASP A 68 1.00 11.03 3.39
CA ASP A 68 1.99 11.38 2.37
C ASP A 68 1.28 11.73 1.07
N TYR A 69 1.71 12.82 0.43
CA TYR A 69 1.08 13.31 -0.80
C TYR A 69 2.04 14.20 -1.59
N PRO A 70 1.78 14.48 -2.91
CA PRO A 70 2.61 15.36 -3.72
C PRO A 70 2.62 16.80 -3.19
N CYS A 71 3.82 17.42 -3.14
CA CYS A 71 3.97 18.79 -2.63
C CYS A 71 3.48 19.85 -3.63
N ASP A 72 3.43 19.52 -4.91
CA ASP A 72 3.04 20.42 -6.00
C ASP A 72 1.59 20.22 -6.45
N LEU A 73 0.70 19.83 -5.52
CA LEU A 73 -0.72 19.61 -5.81
C LEU A 73 -1.38 20.79 -6.46
N LYS A 74 -2.05 20.55 -7.59
CA LYS A 74 -2.81 21.55 -8.34
C LYS A 74 -4.30 21.47 -8.02
N PRO A 75 -5.02 22.59 -8.04
CA PRO A 75 -6.48 22.57 -7.91
C PRO A 75 -7.12 21.67 -8.98
N GLY A 76 -8.04 20.79 -8.57
CA GLY A 76 -8.75 19.90 -9.49
C GLY A 76 -7.96 18.70 -10.01
N GLU A 77 -6.74 18.51 -9.53
CA GLU A 77 -5.90 17.38 -9.93
C GLU A 77 -6.47 16.04 -9.49
N LYS A 78 -6.33 15.02 -10.36
CA LYS A 78 -6.79 13.67 -10.09
C LYS A 78 -5.71 12.87 -9.37
N LEU A 79 -6.04 12.30 -8.21
CA LEU A 79 -5.14 11.56 -7.34
C LEU A 79 -5.63 10.12 -7.14
N VAL A 80 -4.70 9.20 -6.93
CA VAL A 80 -5.02 7.85 -6.45
C VAL A 80 -4.79 7.82 -4.94
N PHE A 81 -5.82 7.46 -4.21
CA PHE A 81 -5.76 7.30 -2.76
C PHE A 81 -5.44 5.86 -2.39
N ILE A 82 -4.50 5.66 -1.47
CA ILE A 82 -4.10 4.37 -0.92
C ILE A 82 -4.21 4.41 0.61
N LEU A 83 -5.03 3.52 1.19
CA LEU A 83 -5.01 3.23 2.62
C LEU A 83 -4.11 2.01 2.84
N ASN A 84 -2.91 2.24 3.41
CA ASN A 84 -1.82 1.26 3.51
C ASN A 84 -1.73 0.69 4.93
N ILE A 85 -2.18 -0.55 5.13
CA ILE A 85 -2.45 -1.17 6.43
C ILE A 85 -1.37 -2.18 6.80
N HIS A 86 -0.74 -2.02 7.98
CA HIS A 86 0.38 -2.85 8.43
C HIS A 86 -0.02 -4.28 8.87
N GLY A 87 0.95 -5.18 8.93
CA GLY A 87 0.81 -6.53 9.44
C GLY A 87 0.77 -6.61 10.98
N ALA A 88 0.42 -7.77 11.51
CA ALA A 88 0.45 -8.02 12.96
C ALA A 88 1.86 -7.84 13.53
N GLY A 89 1.96 -7.23 14.69
CA GLY A 89 3.24 -6.94 15.36
C GLY A 89 4.00 -5.75 14.78
N SER A 90 3.44 -5.07 13.78
CA SER A 90 4.05 -3.92 13.10
C SER A 90 3.36 -2.61 13.47
N ILE A 91 3.77 -1.52 12.83
CA ILE A 91 3.24 -0.16 12.96
C ILE A 91 3.19 0.53 11.59
N GLY A 92 2.47 1.65 11.51
CA GLY A 92 2.35 2.42 10.26
C GLY A 92 3.69 2.86 9.68
N ASN A 93 4.67 3.27 10.50
CA ASN A 93 5.97 3.68 9.98
C ASN A 93 6.72 2.54 9.29
N TRP A 94 6.68 1.33 9.85
CA TRP A 94 7.26 0.17 9.19
C TRP A 94 6.55 -0.14 7.86
N GLN A 95 5.21 -0.14 7.85
CA GLN A 95 4.41 -0.38 6.64
C GLN A 95 4.68 0.63 5.53
N ARG A 96 4.90 1.88 5.89
CA ARG A 96 5.26 2.98 5.00
C ARG A 96 6.54 2.72 4.20
N HIS A 97 7.45 1.90 4.77
CA HIS A 97 8.71 1.49 4.16
C HIS A 97 8.72 0.03 3.68
N TYR A 98 7.77 -0.79 4.14
CA TYR A 98 7.56 -2.12 3.59
C TYR A 98 6.97 -2.06 2.18
N PHE A 99 5.90 -1.29 2.00
CA PHE A 99 5.35 -0.91 0.70
C PHE A 99 5.56 0.59 0.49
N PRO A 100 6.73 0.98 -0.04
CA PRO A 100 7.13 2.38 -0.10
C PRO A 100 6.49 3.14 -1.29
N ALA A 101 5.17 3.04 -1.47
CA ALA A 101 4.43 3.80 -2.50
C ALA A 101 4.66 5.31 -2.40
N ILE A 102 5.06 5.79 -1.22
CA ILE A 102 5.42 7.20 -0.98
C ILE A 102 6.57 7.69 -1.86
N ASP A 103 7.46 6.81 -2.30
CA ASP A 103 8.58 7.17 -3.18
C ASP A 103 8.09 7.57 -4.58
N ASP A 104 6.96 7.01 -4.97
CA ASP A 104 6.34 7.21 -6.26
C ASP A 104 5.19 8.23 -6.21
N LYS A 105 4.93 8.85 -5.05
CA LYS A 105 3.77 9.73 -4.83
C LYS A 105 3.70 10.90 -5.81
N ASP A 106 4.83 11.53 -6.09
CA ASP A 106 4.88 12.69 -6.98
C ASP A 106 4.66 12.28 -8.43
N ARG A 107 5.31 11.20 -8.86
CA ARG A 107 5.25 10.69 -10.24
C ARG A 107 3.85 10.14 -10.59
N TYR A 108 3.25 9.39 -9.70
CA TYR A 108 1.95 8.73 -9.93
C TYR A 108 0.78 9.42 -9.25
N ARG A 109 1.03 10.58 -8.64
CA ARG A 109 0.01 11.43 -8.01
C ARG A 109 -0.78 10.68 -6.95
N LEU A 110 -0.06 10.16 -5.93
CA LEU A 110 -0.63 9.36 -4.87
C LEU A 110 -0.88 10.18 -3.61
N VAL A 111 -1.96 9.89 -2.92
CA VAL A 111 -2.18 10.23 -1.51
C VAL A 111 -2.19 8.92 -0.74
N VAL A 112 -1.27 8.77 0.21
CA VAL A 112 -1.10 7.53 0.98
C VAL A 112 -1.37 7.81 2.45
N ALA A 113 -2.35 7.13 3.03
CA ALA A 113 -2.60 7.16 4.47
C ALA A 113 -2.15 5.83 5.09
N THR A 114 -1.28 5.91 6.11
CA THR A 114 -0.70 4.72 6.75
C THR A 114 -0.94 4.77 8.27
N PRO A 115 -2.04 4.16 8.76
CA PRO A 115 -2.40 4.15 10.18
C PRO A 115 -1.66 3.07 10.98
N THR A 116 -1.76 3.15 12.30
CA THR A 116 -1.29 2.13 13.25
C THR A 116 -2.46 1.58 14.06
N ALA A 117 -2.56 0.24 14.19
CA ALA A 117 -3.56 -0.43 15.01
C ALA A 117 -3.44 -0.04 16.48
N ALA A 118 -4.56 0.09 17.19
CA ALA A 118 -4.57 0.49 18.60
C ALA A 118 -4.30 -0.68 19.55
N THR A 119 -4.80 -1.86 19.21
CA THR A 119 -4.90 -2.98 20.14
C THR A 119 -3.67 -3.86 20.12
N SER A 120 -3.20 -4.30 21.29
CA SER A 120 -2.24 -5.40 21.38
C SER A 120 -2.96 -6.66 21.86
N ARG A 121 -2.75 -7.77 21.15
CA ARG A 121 -3.39 -9.05 21.41
C ARG A 121 -2.42 -10.21 21.20
N ALA A 122 -2.54 -11.26 21.99
CA ALA A 122 -1.79 -12.49 21.76
C ALA A 122 -2.46 -13.35 20.68
N PHE A 123 -1.67 -13.96 19.80
CA PHE A 123 -2.18 -14.92 18.79
C PHE A 123 -2.74 -16.19 19.45
N ALA A 124 -2.13 -16.62 20.56
CA ALA A 124 -2.56 -17.78 21.32
C ALA A 124 -2.26 -17.58 22.82
N PRO A 125 -2.92 -18.32 23.72
CA PRO A 125 -2.60 -18.29 25.14
C PRO A 125 -1.12 -18.53 25.41
N GLY A 126 -0.51 -17.69 26.25
CA GLY A 126 0.91 -17.77 26.60
C GLY A 126 1.87 -17.10 25.61
N MET A 127 1.41 -16.62 24.47
CA MET A 127 2.23 -15.82 23.55
C MET A 127 2.24 -14.34 23.97
N PRO A 128 3.32 -13.61 23.70
CA PRO A 128 3.36 -12.17 23.87
C PRO A 128 2.25 -11.49 23.06
N ALA A 129 1.65 -10.45 23.65
CA ALA A 129 0.71 -9.61 22.92
C ALA A 129 1.46 -8.77 21.88
N VAL A 130 0.98 -8.77 20.65
CA VAL A 130 1.50 -7.95 19.54
C VAL A 130 0.38 -7.05 19.02
N ARG A 131 0.76 -5.94 18.41
CA ARG A 131 -0.19 -5.00 17.84
C ARG A 131 -0.96 -5.65 16.68
N MET A 132 -2.27 -5.57 16.72
CA MET A 132 -3.16 -6.23 15.77
C MET A 132 -4.38 -5.36 15.43
N TRP A 133 -4.87 -5.49 14.22
CA TRP A 133 -6.13 -4.91 13.79
C TRP A 133 -7.31 -5.70 14.35
N VAL A 134 -8.19 -5.00 15.07
CA VAL A 134 -9.40 -5.57 15.69
C VAL A 134 -10.60 -4.76 15.24
N ALA A 135 -11.65 -5.43 14.73
CA ALA A 135 -12.79 -4.76 14.12
C ALA A 135 -13.40 -3.67 15.03
N ASP A 136 -13.74 -4.01 16.25
CA ASP A 136 -14.41 -3.09 17.19
C ASP A 136 -13.55 -1.88 17.59
N ALA A 137 -12.22 -2.03 17.57
CA ALA A 137 -11.30 -0.98 17.96
C ALA A 137 -10.82 -0.12 16.77
N ASP A 138 -10.77 -0.69 15.59
CA ASP A 138 -10.04 -0.09 14.47
C ASP A 138 -10.90 0.30 13.27
N ASP A 139 -12.03 -0.37 13.01
CA ASP A 139 -12.81 -0.13 11.77
C ASP A 139 -13.31 1.31 11.68
N ALA A 140 -13.77 1.88 12.80
CA ALA A 140 -14.20 3.28 12.85
C ALA A 140 -13.05 4.25 12.52
N HIS A 141 -11.83 3.96 13.01
CA HIS A 141 -10.64 4.75 12.70
C HIS A 141 -10.28 4.67 11.21
N LEU A 142 -10.29 3.48 10.61
CA LEU A 142 -10.04 3.30 9.19
C LEU A 142 -11.08 4.03 8.32
N GLN A 143 -12.35 4.01 8.70
CA GLN A 143 -13.43 4.77 8.04
C GLN A 143 -13.22 6.27 8.19
N ASN A 144 -12.88 6.77 9.38
CA ASN A 144 -12.64 8.18 9.64
C ASN A 144 -11.49 8.72 8.80
N ILE A 145 -10.32 8.04 8.79
CA ILE A 145 -9.17 8.42 7.98
C ILE A 145 -9.56 8.47 6.51
N THR A 146 -10.24 7.43 6.02
CA THR A 146 -10.69 7.38 4.62
C THR A 146 -11.56 8.58 4.29
N GLN A 147 -12.56 8.90 5.12
CA GLN A 147 -13.44 10.03 4.85
C GLN A 147 -12.72 11.37 4.94
N MET A 148 -11.84 11.55 5.93
CA MET A 148 -11.02 12.77 6.08
C MET A 148 -10.17 13.04 4.84
N VAL A 149 -9.51 12.01 4.29
CA VAL A 149 -8.69 12.16 3.09
C VAL A 149 -9.56 12.49 1.87
N ILE A 150 -10.71 11.82 1.71
CA ILE A 150 -11.65 12.10 0.61
C ILE A 150 -12.14 13.56 0.68
N ASP A 151 -12.51 14.03 1.88
CA ASP A 151 -13.01 15.40 2.07
C ASP A 151 -11.92 16.44 1.79
N ALA A 152 -10.68 16.19 2.25
CA ALA A 152 -9.56 17.10 2.05
C ALA A 152 -9.11 17.20 0.58
N VAL A 153 -9.07 16.09 -0.14
CA VAL A 153 -8.74 16.04 -1.57
C VAL A 153 -9.90 16.58 -2.42
N GLY A 154 -11.12 16.31 -2.00
CA GLY A 154 -12.36 16.48 -2.74
C GLY A 154 -12.74 15.23 -3.52
N PRO A 155 -13.99 14.71 -3.35
CA PRO A 155 -14.42 13.45 -3.97
C PRO A 155 -14.19 13.40 -5.48
N ALA A 156 -14.50 14.50 -6.18
CA ALA A 156 -14.30 14.61 -7.63
C ALA A 156 -12.84 14.46 -8.07
N ASN A 157 -11.86 14.65 -7.17
CA ASN A 157 -10.43 14.57 -7.46
C ASN A 157 -9.84 13.19 -7.13
N ILE A 158 -10.60 12.29 -6.56
CA ILE A 158 -10.16 10.90 -6.34
C ILE A 158 -10.40 10.10 -7.62
N LYS A 159 -9.31 9.78 -8.33
CA LYS A 159 -9.33 8.94 -9.53
C LYS A 159 -9.65 7.48 -9.20
N ALA A 160 -9.03 6.98 -8.14
CA ALA A 160 -9.25 5.62 -7.64
C ALA A 160 -8.88 5.55 -6.15
N PHE A 161 -9.55 4.65 -5.43
CA PHE A 161 -9.22 4.35 -4.03
C PHE A 161 -8.87 2.87 -3.86
N TRP A 162 -7.70 2.62 -3.28
CA TRP A 162 -7.17 1.30 -3.04
C TRP A 162 -6.96 1.03 -1.54
N LEU A 163 -7.40 -0.14 -1.11
CA LEU A 163 -6.89 -0.73 0.12
C LEU A 163 -5.58 -1.47 -0.23
N ALA A 164 -4.54 -1.26 0.55
CA ALA A 164 -3.31 -2.02 0.49
C ALA A 164 -2.97 -2.54 1.89
N GLY A 165 -2.51 -3.77 2.02
CA GLY A 165 -2.20 -4.28 3.35
C GLY A 165 -1.27 -5.48 3.35
N HIS A 166 -0.31 -5.45 4.28
CA HIS A 166 0.62 -6.54 4.52
C HIS A 166 0.07 -7.52 5.55
N SER A 167 0.18 -8.82 5.30
CA SER A 167 -0.15 -9.87 6.27
C SER A 167 -1.55 -9.67 6.87
N GLN A 168 -1.68 -9.50 8.18
CA GLN A 168 -2.96 -9.19 8.83
C GLN A 168 -3.60 -7.90 8.30
N GLY A 169 -2.82 -6.93 7.82
CA GLY A 169 -3.35 -5.75 7.12
C GLY A 169 -4.09 -6.11 5.83
N GLY A 170 -3.57 -7.09 5.06
CA GLY A 170 -4.26 -7.65 3.92
C GLY A 170 -5.52 -8.41 4.32
N MET A 171 -5.48 -9.23 5.38
CA MET A 171 -6.66 -9.90 5.93
C MET A 171 -7.72 -8.89 6.41
N THR A 172 -7.30 -7.78 7.04
CA THR A 172 -8.18 -6.69 7.46
C THR A 172 -8.81 -6.00 6.24
N SER A 173 -8.02 -5.70 5.21
CA SER A 173 -8.51 -5.13 3.95
C SER A 173 -9.55 -6.03 3.28
N ASN A 174 -9.29 -7.35 3.22
CA ASN A 174 -10.25 -8.33 2.70
C ASN A 174 -11.56 -8.31 3.51
N ARG A 175 -11.48 -8.24 4.83
CA ARG A 175 -12.65 -8.21 5.73
C ARG A 175 -13.51 -6.95 5.53
N ILE A 176 -12.87 -5.79 5.34
CA ILE A 176 -13.60 -4.50 5.30
C ILE A 176 -14.03 -4.10 3.87
N VAL A 177 -13.38 -4.59 2.83
CA VAL A 177 -13.52 -4.08 1.46
C VAL A 177 -14.95 -4.06 0.94
N CYS A 178 -15.79 -5.03 1.31
CA CYS A 178 -17.19 -5.11 0.92
C CYS A 178 -18.19 -4.75 2.05
N THR A 179 -17.73 -4.13 3.15
CA THR A 179 -18.64 -3.52 4.11
C THR A 179 -19.33 -2.29 3.47
N PRO A 180 -20.53 -1.89 3.91
CA PRO A 180 -21.28 -0.80 3.25
C PRO A 180 -20.46 0.48 3.03
N PHE A 181 -19.62 0.86 4.00
CA PHE A 181 -18.79 2.07 3.88
C PHE A 181 -17.74 1.95 2.77
N PHE A 182 -17.01 0.83 2.72
CA PHE A 182 -15.90 0.64 1.79
C PHE A 182 -16.36 0.16 0.41
N ALA A 183 -17.41 -0.65 0.32
CA ALA A 183 -17.94 -1.15 -0.96
C ALA A 183 -18.30 -0.03 -1.95
N ALA A 184 -18.85 1.07 -1.42
CA ALA A 184 -19.22 2.25 -2.21
C ALA A 184 -18.01 3.10 -2.66
N LYS A 185 -16.80 2.83 -2.15
CA LYS A 185 -15.64 3.71 -2.33
C LYS A 185 -14.43 3.02 -2.95
N VAL A 186 -14.20 1.75 -2.59
CA VAL A 186 -12.98 1.02 -2.95
C VAL A 186 -13.05 0.53 -4.39
N ASP A 187 -12.10 0.92 -5.21
CA ASP A 187 -11.95 0.47 -6.59
C ASP A 187 -11.05 -0.77 -6.70
N GLY A 188 -10.09 -0.93 -5.79
CA GLY A 188 -9.16 -2.05 -5.81
C GLY A 188 -8.57 -2.42 -4.45
N PHE A 189 -8.04 -3.64 -4.37
CA PHE A 189 -7.38 -4.20 -3.20
C PHE A 189 -6.04 -4.82 -3.59
N LEU A 190 -4.96 -4.32 -2.98
CA LEU A 190 -3.62 -4.89 -3.04
C LEU A 190 -3.35 -5.67 -1.76
N SER A 191 -3.30 -6.99 -1.85
CA SER A 191 -2.88 -7.85 -0.76
C SER A 191 -1.39 -8.14 -0.85
N LEU A 192 -0.66 -7.72 0.15
CA LEU A 192 0.78 -7.92 0.30
C LEU A 192 0.98 -9.07 1.29
N SER A 193 1.16 -10.29 0.78
CA SER A 193 1.30 -11.49 1.62
C SER A 193 0.17 -11.66 2.67
N GLY A 194 -0.99 -11.07 2.42
CA GLY A 194 -2.14 -11.05 3.34
C GLY A 194 -3.26 -12.03 2.98
N GLY A 195 -2.98 -12.93 2.05
CA GLY A 195 -3.94 -13.87 1.50
C GLY A 195 -4.65 -13.35 0.25
N ARG A 196 -4.96 -14.27 -0.64
CA ARG A 196 -5.63 -14.02 -1.91
C ARG A 196 -7.14 -14.07 -1.75
N LEU A 197 -7.89 -13.27 -2.50
CA LEU A 197 -9.36 -13.35 -2.50
C LEU A 197 -9.83 -14.73 -2.98
N GLY A 198 -10.70 -15.34 -2.19
CA GLY A 198 -11.25 -16.69 -2.46
C GLY A 198 -10.51 -17.82 -1.75
N GLY A 199 -9.41 -17.53 -1.08
CA GLY A 199 -8.69 -18.52 -0.28
C GLY A 199 -7.19 -18.49 -0.50
N SER A 200 -6.49 -19.08 0.44
CA SER A 200 -5.05 -19.23 0.43
C SER A 200 -4.69 -20.68 0.73
N HIS A 201 -3.69 -21.19 0.05
CA HIS A 201 -3.11 -22.49 0.33
C HIS A 201 -1.87 -22.28 1.18
N MET A 202 -1.73 -22.97 2.28
CA MET A 202 -0.48 -22.92 3.02
C MET A 202 0.64 -23.56 2.20
N ASN A 203 1.80 -22.94 2.23
CA ASN A 203 2.98 -23.47 1.57
C ASN A 203 3.31 -24.86 2.17
N PRO A 204 3.40 -25.91 1.36
CA PRO A 204 3.71 -27.26 1.86
C PRO A 204 5.03 -27.36 2.64
N ARG A 205 5.94 -26.43 2.40
CA ARG A 205 7.24 -26.32 3.08
C ARG A 205 7.26 -25.32 4.24
N PHE A 206 6.07 -24.82 4.64
CA PHE A 206 6.00 -23.91 5.79
C PHE A 206 6.33 -24.64 7.10
N GLY A 207 7.30 -24.11 7.85
CA GLY A 207 7.69 -24.64 9.15
C GLY A 207 9.14 -24.31 9.52
N PRO A 208 9.63 -24.80 10.67
CA PRO A 208 11.00 -24.58 11.08
C PRO A 208 11.98 -25.26 10.10
N PRO A 209 13.15 -24.66 9.86
CA PRO A 209 14.17 -25.27 9.00
C PRO A 209 14.66 -26.59 9.60
N LYS A 210 15.24 -27.42 8.75
CA LYS A 210 16.03 -28.60 9.17
C LYS A 210 17.32 -28.17 9.88
N ALA A 211 17.99 -29.10 10.51
CA ALA A 211 19.23 -28.84 11.22
C ALA A 211 20.37 -28.29 10.32
N ASP A 212 20.32 -28.57 9.03
CA ASP A 212 21.24 -28.05 8.01
C ASP A 212 20.84 -26.69 7.44
N GLY A 213 19.76 -26.09 7.95
CA GLY A 213 19.22 -24.80 7.50
C GLY A 213 18.35 -24.89 6.24
N SER A 214 18.16 -26.07 5.65
CA SER A 214 17.29 -26.25 4.49
C SER A 214 15.81 -26.18 4.86
N PRO A 215 14.91 -25.91 3.88
CA PRO A 215 13.47 -25.94 4.09
C PRO A 215 12.99 -27.27 4.64
N PRO A 216 11.92 -27.29 5.45
CA PRO A 216 11.30 -28.54 5.91
C PRO A 216 10.81 -29.37 4.72
N ASP A 217 10.66 -30.69 4.94
CA ASP A 217 10.06 -31.55 3.93
C ASP A 217 8.62 -31.12 3.67
N PRO A 218 8.15 -31.22 2.40
CA PRO A 218 6.79 -30.89 2.06
C PRO A 218 5.78 -31.73 2.85
N ARG A 219 4.77 -31.08 3.39
CA ARG A 219 3.65 -31.74 4.08
C ARG A 219 2.33 -31.21 3.57
N PRO A 220 1.27 -32.03 3.47
CA PRO A 220 -0.03 -31.53 3.04
C PRO A 220 -0.63 -30.61 4.10
N PHE A 221 -1.17 -29.50 3.65
CA PHE A 221 -2.04 -28.65 4.45
C PHE A 221 -3.44 -28.63 3.85
N PRO A 222 -4.47 -28.48 4.66
CA PRO A 222 -5.82 -28.28 4.15
C PRO A 222 -5.88 -26.97 3.36
N ILE A 223 -6.57 -27.01 2.22
CA ILE A 223 -6.90 -25.81 1.47
C ILE A 223 -7.92 -25.01 2.27
N THR A 224 -7.61 -23.79 2.59
CA THR A 224 -8.54 -22.88 3.26
C THR A 224 -9.28 -22.07 2.20
N THR A 225 -10.52 -22.43 1.92
CA THR A 225 -11.40 -21.61 1.10
C THR A 225 -12.04 -20.53 1.96
N GLN A 226 -12.11 -19.33 1.44
CA GLN A 226 -12.82 -18.21 2.06
C GLN A 226 -13.95 -17.77 1.13
N PRO A 227 -15.09 -17.31 1.66
CA PRO A 227 -16.13 -16.73 0.83
C PRO A 227 -15.55 -15.58 0.00
N LEU A 228 -15.88 -15.56 -1.28
CA LEU A 228 -15.52 -14.43 -2.13
C LEU A 228 -16.27 -13.17 -1.68
N PRO A 229 -15.60 -12.01 -1.64
CA PRO A 229 -16.27 -10.74 -1.36
C PRO A 229 -17.46 -10.50 -2.29
N ALA A 230 -18.54 -9.88 -1.78
CA ALA A 230 -19.75 -9.64 -2.55
C ALA A 230 -19.57 -8.54 -3.60
N CYS A 231 -18.78 -7.49 -3.27
CA CYS A 231 -18.51 -6.37 -4.18
C CYS A 231 -17.46 -6.70 -5.23
N GLU A 232 -17.53 -6.03 -6.38
CA GLU A 232 -16.57 -6.22 -7.47
C GLU A 232 -15.51 -5.11 -7.45
N ILE A 233 -14.25 -5.50 -7.39
CA ILE A 233 -13.08 -4.63 -7.31
C ILE A 233 -11.93 -5.23 -8.14
N SER A 234 -10.96 -4.38 -8.51
CA SER A 234 -9.66 -4.86 -8.97
C SER A 234 -8.89 -5.53 -7.82
N HIS A 235 -8.10 -6.54 -8.11
CA HIS A 235 -7.33 -7.24 -7.08
C HIS A 235 -5.91 -7.55 -7.57
N ILE A 236 -4.93 -7.16 -6.78
CA ILE A 236 -3.54 -7.54 -6.96
C ILE A 236 -3.13 -8.34 -5.72
N TYR A 237 -2.58 -9.51 -5.92
CA TYR A 237 -1.98 -10.31 -4.87
C TYR A 237 -0.47 -10.35 -5.06
N GLU A 238 0.28 -9.85 -4.10
CA GLU A 238 1.74 -9.94 -4.05
C GLU A 238 2.13 -10.91 -2.93
N THR A 239 3.12 -11.76 -3.21
CA THR A 239 3.65 -12.75 -2.27
C THR A 239 5.11 -13.04 -2.55
N GLY A 240 5.82 -13.62 -1.58
CA GLY A 240 7.16 -14.17 -1.78
C GLY A 240 7.11 -15.68 -2.01
N GLU A 241 8.10 -16.22 -2.72
CA GLU A 241 8.24 -17.65 -2.97
C GLU A 241 8.33 -18.49 -1.68
N HIS A 242 8.96 -17.92 -0.63
CA HIS A 242 9.12 -18.58 0.67
C HIS A 242 8.09 -18.11 1.70
N GLU A 243 6.90 -17.80 1.24
CA GLU A 243 5.80 -17.32 2.08
C GLU A 243 5.08 -18.40 2.88
N VAL A 244 4.28 -17.95 3.84
CA VAL A 244 3.36 -18.79 4.63
C VAL A 244 2.34 -19.46 3.72
N THR A 245 1.92 -18.75 2.67
CA THR A 245 0.95 -19.24 1.69
C THR A 245 1.59 -19.37 0.32
N ASP A 246 1.22 -20.43 -0.39
CA ASP A 246 1.69 -20.76 -1.72
C ASP A 246 0.88 -20.03 -2.81
N LEU A 247 1.52 -19.60 -3.90
CA LEU A 247 0.83 -18.99 -5.02
C LEU A 247 0.23 -20.04 -5.94
N GLN A 248 -1.09 -20.07 -5.99
CA GLN A 248 -1.83 -20.97 -6.88
C GLN A 248 -1.89 -20.44 -8.31
N THR A 249 -1.87 -21.36 -9.29
CA THR A 249 -1.96 -21.03 -10.73
C THR A 249 -3.34 -20.56 -11.18
N THR A 250 -4.39 -20.82 -10.40
CA THR A 250 -5.77 -20.38 -10.64
C THR A 250 -6.20 -19.36 -9.60
N SER A 251 -7.18 -18.53 -9.91
CA SER A 251 -7.73 -17.51 -9.03
C SER A 251 -9.25 -17.56 -9.03
N ALA A 252 -9.82 -17.95 -7.90
CA ALA A 252 -11.27 -17.91 -7.74
C ALA A 252 -11.86 -16.51 -7.92
N TRP A 253 -11.06 -15.46 -7.64
CA TRP A 253 -11.47 -14.08 -7.90
C TRP A 253 -11.50 -13.77 -9.40
N ALA A 254 -10.48 -14.21 -10.16
CA ALA A 254 -10.48 -14.08 -11.61
C ALA A 254 -11.66 -14.84 -12.25
N GLU A 255 -11.93 -16.05 -11.78
CA GLU A 255 -13.09 -16.85 -12.23
C GLU A 255 -14.41 -16.11 -11.96
N LYS A 256 -14.59 -15.56 -10.74
CA LYS A 256 -15.78 -14.74 -10.40
C LYS A 256 -15.98 -13.56 -11.33
N LEU A 257 -14.90 -12.90 -11.74
CA LEU A 257 -14.95 -11.75 -12.64
C LEU A 257 -14.97 -12.13 -14.12
N GLY A 258 -14.98 -13.43 -14.44
CA GLY A 258 -15.02 -13.94 -15.81
C GLY A 258 -13.77 -13.62 -16.61
N CYS A 259 -12.62 -13.50 -15.93
CA CYS A 259 -11.34 -13.26 -16.59
C CYS A 259 -10.87 -14.47 -17.42
N GLY A 260 -10.02 -14.23 -18.40
CA GLY A 260 -9.29 -15.25 -19.13
C GLY A 260 -8.20 -15.94 -18.28
N PRO A 261 -7.54 -16.95 -18.84
CA PRO A 261 -6.46 -17.68 -18.17
C PRO A 261 -5.29 -16.74 -17.83
N ARG A 262 -4.56 -17.12 -16.79
CA ARG A 262 -3.37 -16.42 -16.32
C ARG A 262 -2.31 -16.30 -17.42
N VAL A 263 -1.83 -15.10 -17.67
CA VAL A 263 -0.76 -14.79 -18.62
C VAL A 263 0.44 -14.26 -17.85
N ARG A 264 1.64 -14.78 -18.14
CA ARG A 264 2.88 -14.26 -17.59
C ARG A 264 3.32 -13.04 -18.38
N GLU A 265 3.59 -11.96 -17.68
CA GLU A 265 4.21 -10.75 -18.20
C GLU A 265 5.74 -10.81 -18.05
N ALA A 266 6.43 -9.75 -18.44
CA ALA A 266 7.87 -9.64 -18.24
C ALA A 266 8.22 -9.57 -16.74
N ASP A 267 9.27 -10.27 -16.36
CA ASP A 267 9.76 -10.25 -14.99
C ASP A 267 10.25 -8.86 -14.59
N VAL A 268 10.04 -8.53 -13.31
CA VAL A 268 10.58 -7.32 -12.70
C VAL A 268 11.90 -7.66 -12.01
N VAL A 269 13.00 -7.13 -12.54
CA VAL A 269 14.34 -7.35 -11.99
C VAL A 269 14.82 -6.10 -11.26
N ASP A 270 14.96 -6.21 -9.94
CA ASP A 270 15.52 -5.16 -9.10
C ASP A 270 17.02 -5.35 -8.88
N THR A 271 17.75 -4.23 -8.84
CA THR A 271 19.17 -4.17 -8.48
C THR A 271 19.40 -3.60 -7.09
N ARG A 272 18.33 -3.16 -6.42
CA ARG A 272 18.33 -2.61 -5.07
C ARG A 272 17.39 -3.42 -4.18
N PRO A 273 17.75 -3.63 -2.89
CA PRO A 273 16.85 -4.27 -1.93
C PRO A 273 15.70 -3.36 -1.54
N GLY A 274 14.67 -3.95 -0.94
CA GLY A 274 13.70 -3.23 -0.12
C GLY A 274 14.34 -2.61 1.13
N TYR A 275 13.57 -1.83 1.89
CA TYR A 275 14.13 -0.99 2.97
C TYR A 275 14.02 -1.59 4.36
N VAL A 276 13.10 -2.52 4.54
CA VAL A 276 12.83 -3.14 5.83
C VAL A 276 12.91 -4.65 5.74
N TRP A 277 13.28 -5.27 6.85
CA TRP A 277 13.31 -6.71 7.02
C TRP A 277 13.18 -7.07 8.49
N ASP A 278 12.82 -8.30 8.79
CA ASP A 278 12.83 -8.83 10.16
C ASP A 278 14.15 -9.55 10.44
N TYR A 279 15.15 -8.80 10.87
CA TYR A 279 16.47 -9.35 11.13
C TYR A 279 16.57 -10.15 12.45
N GLN A 280 15.56 -10.04 13.31
CA GLN A 280 15.53 -10.83 14.55
C GLN A 280 15.16 -12.29 14.28
N ARG A 281 14.55 -12.55 13.11
CA ARG A 281 14.17 -13.89 12.69
C ARG A 281 15.23 -14.45 11.75
N GLN A 282 16.17 -15.18 12.34
CA GLN A 282 17.23 -15.84 11.57
C GLN A 282 16.80 -17.25 11.14
N GLY A 283 17.38 -17.72 10.04
CA GLY A 283 17.16 -19.06 9.53
C GLY A 283 16.39 -19.10 8.24
N TYR A 284 15.44 -20.04 8.13
CA TYR A 284 14.66 -20.25 6.92
C TYR A 284 13.88 -19.00 6.46
N ASN A 285 13.82 -18.78 5.15
CA ASN A 285 13.42 -17.52 4.53
C ASN A 285 11.93 -17.14 4.66
N VAL A 286 11.05 -17.98 5.21
CA VAL A 286 9.61 -17.71 5.31
C VAL A 286 9.28 -16.36 5.96
N TRP A 287 10.08 -15.92 6.92
CA TRP A 287 9.91 -14.63 7.59
C TRP A 287 10.78 -13.52 7.03
N GLY A 288 11.56 -13.81 6.00
CA GLY A 288 12.57 -12.92 5.48
C GLY A 288 13.86 -12.94 6.31
N MET A 289 14.89 -12.42 5.71
CA MET A 289 16.22 -12.30 6.32
C MET A 289 16.79 -10.92 6.01
N LYS A 290 18.04 -10.88 5.57
CA LYS A 290 18.69 -9.65 5.15
C LYS A 290 18.07 -9.13 3.85
N ALA A 291 17.78 -7.83 3.79
CA ALA A 291 17.32 -7.17 2.58
C ALA A 291 18.31 -7.37 1.42
N ARG A 292 17.81 -7.74 0.27
CA ARG A 292 18.59 -8.06 -0.94
C ARG A 292 17.77 -7.74 -2.20
N PRO A 293 18.40 -7.47 -3.34
CA PRO A 293 17.71 -7.40 -4.63
C PRO A 293 17.00 -8.70 -4.96
N GLY A 294 16.06 -8.66 -5.87
CA GLY A 294 15.34 -9.85 -6.31
C GLY A 294 14.69 -9.70 -7.66
N THR A 295 14.10 -10.79 -8.13
CA THR A 295 13.25 -10.85 -9.31
C THR A 295 11.84 -11.16 -8.88
N ALA A 296 10.85 -10.50 -9.50
CA ALA A 296 9.46 -10.85 -9.33
C ALA A 296 8.85 -11.30 -10.66
N GLU A 297 8.13 -12.40 -10.62
CA GLU A 297 7.29 -12.87 -11.70
C GLU A 297 5.94 -12.16 -11.63
N VAL A 298 5.44 -11.70 -12.77
CA VAL A 298 4.19 -10.97 -12.88
C VAL A 298 3.21 -11.74 -13.74
N PHE A 299 2.00 -11.91 -13.25
CA PHE A 299 0.93 -12.60 -13.93
C PHE A 299 -0.33 -11.75 -13.94
N VAL A 300 -1.02 -11.69 -15.07
CA VAL A 300 -2.29 -11.00 -15.21
C VAL A 300 -3.38 -11.93 -15.71
N TYR A 301 -4.62 -11.64 -15.35
CA TYR A 301 -5.82 -12.33 -15.82
C TYR A 301 -6.57 -11.38 -16.75
N PRO A 302 -6.48 -11.56 -18.09
CA PRO A 302 -7.06 -10.62 -19.05
C PRO A 302 -8.58 -10.76 -19.17
N GLY A 303 -9.24 -9.73 -19.70
CA GLY A 303 -10.65 -9.78 -20.11
C GLY A 303 -11.65 -9.85 -18.95
N CYS A 304 -11.27 -9.44 -17.75
CA CYS A 304 -12.18 -9.40 -16.61
C CYS A 304 -13.34 -8.42 -16.83
N ARG A 305 -14.49 -8.70 -16.22
CA ARG A 305 -15.69 -7.84 -16.25
C ARG A 305 -15.35 -6.42 -15.82
N ASP A 306 -15.98 -5.43 -16.44
CA ASP A 306 -15.78 -4.00 -16.22
C ASP A 306 -14.31 -3.57 -16.28
N HIS A 307 -13.51 -4.29 -17.08
CA HIS A 307 -12.08 -4.08 -17.24
C HIS A 307 -11.29 -4.13 -15.92
N ARG A 308 -11.82 -4.82 -14.89
CA ARG A 308 -11.15 -4.96 -13.60
C ARG A 308 -9.79 -5.61 -13.77
N LEU A 309 -8.82 -5.10 -13.06
CA LEU A 309 -7.48 -5.70 -13.00
C LEU A 309 -7.47 -6.84 -12.00
N VAL A 310 -7.02 -8.02 -12.43
CA VAL A 310 -6.65 -9.13 -11.54
C VAL A 310 -5.23 -9.55 -11.90
N ALA A 311 -4.35 -9.53 -10.91
CA ALA A 311 -2.94 -9.83 -11.12
C ALA A 311 -2.33 -10.52 -9.89
N ASP A 312 -1.29 -11.31 -10.12
CA ASP A 312 -0.42 -11.88 -9.10
C ASP A 312 1.02 -11.43 -9.35
N VAL A 313 1.76 -11.18 -8.29
CA VAL A 313 3.18 -10.86 -8.31
C VAL A 313 3.89 -11.74 -7.30
N GLU A 314 4.81 -12.59 -7.76
CA GLU A 314 5.57 -13.50 -6.92
C GLU A 314 7.04 -13.07 -6.88
N ARG A 315 7.52 -12.67 -5.72
CA ARG A 315 8.92 -12.30 -5.51
C ARG A 315 9.75 -13.54 -5.23
N LEU A 316 10.62 -13.89 -6.17
CA LEU A 316 11.48 -15.07 -6.08
C LEU A 316 12.48 -14.93 -4.94
N ASP A 317 12.68 -16.02 -4.20
CA ASP A 317 13.59 -16.13 -3.07
C ASP A 317 13.31 -15.09 -1.95
N LYS A 318 12.05 -14.69 -1.77
CA LYS A 318 11.61 -13.75 -0.74
C LYS A 318 10.68 -14.38 0.28
N GLY A 319 10.76 -13.88 1.49
CA GLY A 319 9.90 -14.27 2.60
C GLY A 319 8.93 -13.18 3.00
N HIS A 320 8.25 -13.41 4.13
CA HIS A 320 7.08 -12.64 4.58
C HIS A 320 7.37 -11.17 4.94
N THR A 321 8.52 -10.88 5.53
CA THR A 321 8.81 -9.56 6.11
C THR A 321 9.90 -8.77 5.38
N GLU A 322 10.33 -9.23 4.23
CA GLU A 322 11.23 -8.48 3.37
C GLU A 322 10.44 -7.40 2.60
N GLY A 323 10.72 -6.14 2.90
CA GLY A 323 10.09 -4.99 2.24
C GLY A 323 10.26 -5.03 0.72
N LEU A 324 9.31 -4.45 0.01
CA LEU A 324 9.28 -4.49 -1.45
C LEU A 324 10.44 -3.71 -2.05
N GLU A 325 11.01 -4.27 -3.10
CA GLU A 325 12.04 -3.65 -3.91
C GLU A 325 11.46 -2.47 -4.72
N PRO A 326 12.28 -1.47 -5.09
CA PRO A 326 11.78 -0.26 -5.75
C PRO A 326 11.00 -0.50 -7.04
N LYS A 327 11.47 -1.38 -7.93
CA LYS A 327 10.77 -1.63 -9.20
C LYS A 327 9.52 -2.50 -9.01
N VAL A 328 9.52 -3.42 -8.05
CA VAL A 328 8.32 -4.16 -7.65
C VAL A 328 7.28 -3.17 -7.15
N THR A 329 7.66 -2.27 -6.24
CA THR A 329 6.79 -1.20 -5.74
C THR A 329 6.21 -0.36 -6.88
N GLU A 330 7.08 0.15 -7.77
CA GLU A 330 6.65 0.94 -8.94
C GLU A 330 5.70 0.15 -9.85
N THR A 331 5.94 -1.15 -10.05
CA THR A 331 5.07 -2.01 -10.87
C THR A 331 3.68 -2.14 -10.26
N LEU A 332 3.59 -2.40 -8.96
CA LEU A 332 2.32 -2.46 -8.25
C LEU A 332 1.57 -1.12 -8.29
N VAL A 333 2.27 -0.01 -8.04
CA VAL A 333 1.70 1.35 -8.12
C VAL A 333 1.19 1.63 -9.54
N ARG A 334 1.94 1.31 -10.57
CA ARG A 334 1.54 1.48 -11.97
C ARG A 334 0.28 0.67 -12.31
N MET A 335 0.19 -0.57 -11.82
CA MET A 335 -1.01 -1.40 -11.96
C MET A 335 -2.22 -0.74 -11.27
N MET A 336 -2.05 -0.25 -10.05
CA MET A 336 -3.11 0.42 -9.30
C MET A 336 -3.61 1.69 -10.01
N VAL A 337 -2.69 2.50 -10.53
CA VAL A 337 -3.01 3.77 -11.21
C VAL A 337 -3.66 3.54 -12.58
N SER A 338 -3.33 2.45 -13.28
CA SER A 338 -3.90 2.11 -14.58
C SER A 338 -5.23 1.36 -14.50
N ALA A 339 -5.54 0.76 -13.36
CA ALA A 339 -6.79 0.03 -13.17
C ALA A 339 -8.02 0.97 -13.18
N PRO A 340 -9.21 0.46 -13.52
CA PRO A 340 -10.45 1.22 -13.44
C PRO A 340 -10.72 1.72 -12.02
N GLY A 341 -11.17 2.96 -11.93
CA GLY A 341 -11.53 3.62 -10.68
C GLY A 341 -12.79 4.47 -10.83
N GLY A 342 -12.99 5.38 -9.88
CA GLY A 342 -14.02 6.41 -9.97
C GLY A 342 -15.24 6.20 -9.08
N LYS A 343 -15.33 5.16 -8.28
CA LYS A 343 -16.47 4.98 -7.38
C LYS A 343 -16.74 6.23 -6.53
N ILE A 344 -15.71 6.80 -5.90
CA ILE A 344 -15.85 8.01 -5.09
C ILE A 344 -16.29 9.20 -5.95
N ALA A 345 -15.68 9.40 -7.12
CA ALA A 345 -15.96 10.53 -7.99
C ALA A 345 -17.38 10.53 -8.56
N HIS A 346 -17.99 9.35 -8.71
CA HIS A 346 -19.34 9.18 -9.25
C HIS A 346 -20.42 9.02 -8.19
N GLY A 347 -20.05 9.16 -6.92
CA GLY A 347 -21.02 9.18 -5.82
C GLY A 347 -21.38 7.79 -5.29
N GLY A 348 -20.56 6.77 -5.59
CA GLY A 348 -20.54 5.39 -5.10
C GLY A 348 -21.87 4.68 -4.98
#